data_ebdc2f0c551b2f3141288a158f25b6d8
#
_entry.id   ebdc2f0c551b2f3141288a158f25b6d8
#
_cell.length_a   1.000
_cell.length_b   1.000
_cell.length_c   1.000
_cell.angle_alpha   90.00
_cell.angle_beta   90.00
_cell.angle_gamma   90.00
#
_symmetry.space_group_name_H-M   'P 1'
#
loop_
_entity.id
_entity.type
_entity.pdbx_description
1 polymer ?
#
loop_
_entity_poly.entity_id
_entity_poly.type
_entity_poly.pdbx_seq_one_letter_code
_entity_poly.pdbx_strand_id
1 'polypeptide(L)'
;MEKQNSPSEQLRLKFSDVTFTEQPTKDEILTFWLPLDRLREVLTYLKLEIAKPYTLLYDLTAIDERSRNKHNGYPSSHFTIVYHLLSFERNSFIRLKCALKDDYPTVPSITALWANANWYEKEVFDMFGILFDCHHNLRRILMPLSWNGHPLRKEHPARATEMGPFRLFDEMQDAEQAALQFKPEDWGMERQSEDSDFMFLNIGPQHPGTHGVLRLILQLDGEDIVDLVPDIGFHHRGAEKMAERQSWHTYIPYTDRIDYLGGVNNNLAYLLAVEKLAGIQVPDRAKVIRIMMCEFFRIASHLVWYGTFSQDVGQLSP
;
A
#
# COMPACT_ATOMS: atom_id res chain seq x y z
N MET A 1 -17.68 5.01 36.42
CA MET A 1 -17.00 4.92 35.13
C MET A 1 -15.57 5.45 35.32
N GLU A 2 -14.59 4.56 35.41
CA GLU A 2 -13.20 4.98 35.47
C GLU A 2 -12.85 5.80 34.24
N LYS A 3 -12.27 6.97 34.44
CA LYS A 3 -11.69 7.74 33.32
C LYS A 3 -10.58 6.87 32.69
N GLN A 4 -10.91 6.17 31.61
CA GLN A 4 -9.89 5.50 30.84
C GLN A 4 -8.94 6.57 30.29
N ASN A 5 -7.66 6.49 30.69
CA ASN A 5 -6.61 7.39 30.21
C ASN A 5 -6.60 7.38 28.68
N SER A 6 -6.37 8.54 28.09
CA SER A 6 -6.24 8.66 26.64
C SER A 6 -5.09 7.78 26.13
N PRO A 7 -5.08 7.34 24.83
CA PRO A 7 -3.96 6.59 24.26
C PRO A 7 -2.62 7.32 24.45
N SER A 8 -2.63 8.63 24.37
CA SER A 8 -1.47 9.48 24.56
C SER A 8 -0.93 9.40 26.01
N GLU A 9 -1.81 9.42 27.02
CA GLU A 9 -1.42 9.26 28.42
C GLU A 9 -0.89 7.86 28.71
N GLN A 10 -1.54 6.82 28.18
CA GLN A 10 -1.11 5.44 28.35
C GLN A 10 0.29 5.21 27.74
N LEU A 11 0.56 5.72 26.53
CA LEU A 11 1.88 5.66 25.91
C LEU A 11 2.95 6.37 26.74
N ARG A 12 2.68 7.59 27.19
CA ARG A 12 3.64 8.37 28.01
C ARG A 12 3.91 7.75 29.37
N LEU A 13 2.93 7.09 29.97
CA LEU A 13 3.10 6.37 31.24
C LEU A 13 3.94 5.10 31.05
N LYS A 14 3.67 4.32 30.00
CA LYS A 14 4.38 3.06 29.73
C LYS A 14 5.82 3.30 29.30
N PHE A 15 6.06 4.32 28.48
CA PHE A 15 7.35 4.66 27.89
C PHE A 15 7.83 6.04 28.37
N SER A 16 8.05 6.17 29.70
CA SER A 16 8.47 7.44 30.30
C SER A 16 9.86 7.91 29.85
N ASP A 17 10.67 6.99 29.33
CA ASP A 17 12.02 7.20 28.79
C ASP A 17 12.02 7.59 27.30
N VAL A 18 10.87 7.49 26.61
CA VAL A 18 10.72 7.80 25.17
C VAL A 18 10.11 9.18 24.98
N THR A 19 10.77 9.99 24.15
CA THR A 19 10.23 11.30 23.76
C THR A 19 9.23 11.14 22.62
N PHE A 20 7.95 11.28 22.93
CA PHE A 20 6.90 11.37 21.93
C PHE A 20 6.61 12.83 21.55
N THR A 21 6.86 13.21 20.31
CA THR A 21 6.47 14.51 19.78
C THR A 21 5.13 14.40 19.09
N GLU A 22 4.09 15.02 19.67
CA GLU A 22 2.75 15.02 19.09
C GLU A 22 2.68 16.01 17.92
N GLN A 23 2.05 15.61 16.83
CA GLN A 23 1.85 16.41 15.64
C GLN A 23 0.36 16.65 15.39
N PRO A 24 -0.15 17.89 15.58
CA PRO A 24 -1.50 18.23 15.16
C PRO A 24 -1.64 18.11 13.64
N THR A 25 -2.68 17.45 13.19
CA THR A 25 -2.97 17.22 11.76
C THR A 25 -4.39 17.64 11.40
N LYS A 26 -4.61 17.99 10.13
CA LYS A 26 -5.92 18.45 9.61
C LYS A 26 -7.00 17.35 9.66
N ASP A 27 -6.59 16.11 9.65
CA ASP A 27 -7.47 14.93 9.74
C ASP A 27 -7.82 14.53 11.17
N GLU A 28 -7.22 15.25 12.18
CA GLU A 28 -7.45 15.03 13.61
C GLU A 28 -7.01 13.63 14.11
N ILE A 29 -6.25 12.89 13.31
CA ILE A 29 -5.68 11.60 13.72
C ILE A 29 -4.56 11.86 14.72
N LEU A 30 -4.63 11.23 15.89
CA LEU A 30 -3.58 11.28 16.90
C LEU A 30 -2.26 10.79 16.30
N THR A 31 -1.30 11.71 16.16
CA THR A 31 -0.06 11.48 15.44
C THR A 31 1.15 11.73 16.33
N PHE A 32 2.06 10.73 16.42
CA PHE A 32 3.28 10.83 17.20
C PHE A 32 4.52 10.56 16.34
N TRP A 33 5.55 11.36 16.60
CA TRP A 33 6.91 11.06 16.20
C TRP A 33 7.61 10.33 17.36
N LEU A 34 8.34 9.26 17.04
CA LEU A 34 9.10 8.47 18.00
C LEU A 34 10.45 8.04 17.41
N PRO A 35 11.44 7.71 18.25
CA PRO A 35 12.72 7.17 17.83
C PRO A 35 12.56 5.79 17.18
N LEU A 36 13.35 5.52 16.14
CA LEU A 36 13.27 4.28 15.36
C LEU A 36 13.61 3.02 16.19
N ASP A 37 14.57 3.13 17.10
CA ASP A 37 15.01 2.05 18.00
C ASP A 37 13.91 1.58 18.97
N ARG A 38 12.94 2.45 19.26
CA ARG A 38 11.80 2.12 20.14
C ARG A 38 10.52 1.73 19.37
N LEU A 39 10.55 1.79 18.05
CA LEU A 39 9.37 1.57 17.20
C LEU A 39 8.70 0.22 17.46
N ARG A 40 9.48 -0.87 17.46
CA ARG A 40 8.95 -2.23 17.60
C ARG A 40 8.29 -2.46 18.95
N GLU A 41 8.88 -1.94 20.02
CA GLU A 41 8.32 -2.03 21.38
C GLU A 41 6.99 -1.28 21.49
N VAL A 42 6.94 -0.04 20.95
CA VAL A 42 5.74 0.78 20.97
C VAL A 42 4.61 0.12 20.16
N LEU A 43 4.91 -0.42 18.98
CA LEU A 43 3.94 -1.14 18.15
C LEU A 43 3.45 -2.42 18.84
N THR A 44 4.33 -3.17 19.50
CA THR A 44 3.95 -4.36 20.28
C THR A 44 2.99 -4.00 21.41
N TYR A 45 3.32 -2.94 22.16
CA TYR A 45 2.42 -2.45 23.21
C TYR A 45 1.06 -2.02 22.70
N LEU A 46 1.01 -1.26 21.61
CA LEU A 46 -0.24 -0.80 20.99
C LEU A 46 -1.12 -1.94 20.47
N LYS A 47 -0.49 -3.04 20.03
CA LYS A 47 -1.22 -4.21 19.54
C LYS A 47 -1.68 -5.14 20.65
N LEU A 48 -0.85 -5.39 21.66
CA LEU A 48 -1.05 -6.51 22.58
C LEU A 48 -1.37 -6.10 24.03
N GLU A 49 -0.87 -4.94 24.48
CA GLU A 49 -0.89 -4.62 25.91
C GLU A 49 -1.83 -3.45 26.26
N ILE A 50 -1.99 -2.48 25.36
CA ILE A 50 -2.81 -1.29 25.63
C ILE A 50 -4.30 -1.66 25.85
N ALA A 51 -4.94 -1.01 26.78
CA ALA A 51 -6.40 -1.15 26.92
C ALA A 51 -7.09 -0.73 25.62
N LYS A 52 -7.96 -1.58 25.04
CA LYS A 52 -8.57 -1.43 23.73
C LYS A 52 -7.51 -1.32 22.60
N PRO A 53 -6.92 -2.46 22.22
CA PRO A 53 -5.74 -2.50 21.37
C PRO A 53 -6.01 -2.01 19.94
N TYR A 54 -4.93 -1.62 19.26
CA TYR A 54 -4.94 -1.32 17.83
C TYR A 54 -4.62 -2.59 17.05
N THR A 55 -5.64 -3.37 16.77
CA THR A 55 -5.51 -4.73 16.21
C THR A 55 -5.21 -4.75 14.72
N LEU A 56 -5.58 -3.68 13.99
CA LEU A 56 -5.38 -3.60 12.55
C LEU A 56 -4.25 -2.63 12.18
N LEU A 57 -3.25 -3.13 11.46
CA LEU A 57 -2.37 -2.28 10.65
C LEU A 57 -3.16 -1.86 9.42
N TYR A 58 -3.64 -0.62 9.43
CA TYR A 58 -4.46 -0.09 8.35
C TYR A 58 -3.65 0.31 7.13
N ASP A 59 -2.47 0.90 7.36
CA ASP A 59 -1.57 1.32 6.30
C ASP A 59 -0.13 1.48 6.82
N LEU A 60 0.85 1.23 5.96
CA LEU A 60 2.26 1.50 6.17
C LEU A 60 2.84 2.06 4.90
N THR A 61 3.37 3.27 4.96
CA THR A 61 3.97 3.97 3.82
C THR A 61 5.18 4.79 4.23
N ALA A 62 5.85 5.40 3.26
CA ALA A 62 6.95 6.32 3.51
C ALA A 62 6.77 7.64 2.74
N ILE A 63 7.53 8.64 3.16
CA ILE A 63 7.59 9.95 2.51
C ILE A 63 9.06 10.27 2.29
N ASP A 64 9.43 10.64 1.07
CA ASP A 64 10.74 11.21 0.77
C ASP A 64 10.73 12.70 1.14
N GLU A 65 11.45 13.05 2.21
CA GLU A 65 11.50 14.40 2.78
C GLU A 65 12.69 15.23 2.25
N ARG A 66 13.58 14.64 1.43
CA ARG A 66 14.84 15.28 1.00
C ARG A 66 14.65 16.59 0.23
N SER A 67 13.50 16.76 -0.43
CA SER A 67 13.14 18.01 -1.11
C SER A 67 12.46 19.05 -0.20
N ARG A 68 12.18 18.69 1.05
CA ARG A 68 11.45 19.57 1.99
C ARG A 68 12.40 20.45 2.79
N ASN A 69 12.29 21.75 2.61
CA ASN A 69 13.16 22.74 3.30
C ASN A 69 12.67 23.14 4.69
N LYS A 70 11.42 22.83 5.07
CA LYS A 70 10.82 23.22 6.36
C LYS A 70 10.21 22.01 7.06
N HIS A 71 10.69 21.72 8.26
CA HIS A 71 10.20 20.62 9.07
C HIS A 71 9.23 21.05 10.19
N ASN A 72 8.93 22.36 10.31
CA ASN A 72 7.98 22.93 11.27
C ASN A 72 8.18 22.47 12.73
N GLY A 73 9.43 22.29 13.16
CA GLY A 73 9.77 21.82 14.51
C GLY A 73 9.76 20.30 14.69
N TYR A 74 9.45 19.52 13.65
CA TYR A 74 9.53 18.06 13.66
C TYR A 74 10.92 17.56 13.25
N PRO A 75 11.25 16.28 13.53
CA PRO A 75 12.56 15.74 13.19
C PRO A 75 12.88 15.86 11.70
N SER A 76 14.09 16.37 11.40
CA SER A 76 14.61 16.36 10.03
C SER A 76 15.00 14.94 9.63
N SER A 77 14.66 14.54 8.42
CA SER A 77 14.88 13.20 7.90
C SER A 77 15.07 13.21 6.39
N HIS A 78 15.75 12.18 5.85
CA HIS A 78 15.72 11.88 4.42
C HIS A 78 14.40 11.22 4.06
N PHE A 79 13.96 10.25 4.86
CA PHE A 79 12.65 9.63 4.72
C PHE A 79 11.91 9.63 6.06
N THR A 80 10.59 9.64 5.98
CA THR A 80 9.70 9.44 7.12
C THR A 80 8.89 8.17 6.86
N ILE A 81 9.03 7.18 7.73
CA ILE A 81 8.14 6.01 7.70
C ILE A 81 6.91 6.28 8.55
N VAL A 82 5.74 5.89 8.06
CA VAL A 82 4.44 6.21 8.63
C VAL A 82 3.62 4.95 8.80
N TYR A 83 3.13 4.71 10.01
CA TYR A 83 2.24 3.61 10.36
C TYR A 83 0.88 4.14 10.76
N HIS A 84 -0.18 3.64 10.14
CA HIS A 84 -1.55 3.90 10.54
C HIS A 84 -2.14 2.64 11.18
N LEU A 85 -2.56 2.75 12.43
CA LEU A 85 -3.19 1.66 13.15
C LEU A 85 -4.64 2.02 13.45
N LEU A 86 -5.52 1.03 13.43
CA LEU A 86 -6.94 1.18 13.75
C LEU A 86 -7.30 0.27 14.92
N SER A 87 -8.00 0.86 15.89
CA SER A 87 -8.69 0.14 16.95
C SER A 87 -10.21 0.17 16.70
N PHE A 88 -10.80 -0.99 16.49
CA PHE A 88 -12.26 -1.10 16.36
C PHE A 88 -12.99 -0.77 17.65
N GLU A 89 -12.44 -1.18 18.82
CA GLU A 89 -13.03 -0.90 20.11
C GLU A 89 -13.04 0.59 20.48
N ARG A 90 -12.02 1.34 20.00
CA ARG A 90 -11.94 2.80 20.15
C ARG A 90 -12.68 3.55 19.05
N ASN A 91 -12.94 2.89 17.93
CA ASN A 91 -13.36 3.49 16.67
C ASN A 91 -12.48 4.69 16.30
N SER A 92 -11.17 4.50 16.39
CA SER A 92 -10.20 5.58 16.15
C SER A 92 -8.86 5.06 15.60
N PHE A 93 -8.21 5.95 14.85
CA PHE A 93 -6.86 5.74 14.33
C PHE A 93 -5.81 6.32 15.27
N ILE A 94 -4.61 5.75 15.19
CA ILE A 94 -3.37 6.35 15.66
C ILE A 94 -2.34 6.30 14.53
N ARG A 95 -1.54 7.35 14.39
CA ARG A 95 -0.48 7.45 13.41
C ARG A 95 0.87 7.57 14.11
N LEU A 96 1.81 6.71 13.74
CA LEU A 96 3.17 6.77 14.23
C LEU A 96 4.11 7.15 13.08
N LYS A 97 5.11 7.97 13.39
CA LYS A 97 6.12 8.43 12.43
C LYS A 97 7.52 8.25 13.00
N CYS A 98 8.44 7.73 12.18
CA CYS A 98 9.86 7.71 12.50
C CYS A 98 10.66 8.40 11.42
N ALA A 99 11.61 9.22 11.85
CA ALA A 99 12.54 9.91 10.98
C ALA A 99 13.72 9.01 10.62
N LEU A 100 13.99 8.81 9.33
CA LEU A 100 15.09 8.02 8.80
C LEU A 100 16.09 8.98 8.16
N LYS A 101 17.35 8.92 8.58
CA LYS A 101 18.38 9.91 8.19
C LYS A 101 19.28 9.45 7.05
N ASP A 102 19.30 8.15 6.78
CA ASP A 102 20.16 7.56 5.77
C ASP A 102 19.48 7.55 4.39
N ASP A 103 20.27 7.49 3.32
CA ASP A 103 19.76 7.35 1.94
C ASP A 103 19.21 5.96 1.65
N TYR A 104 19.71 4.94 2.35
CA TYR A 104 19.24 3.55 2.31
C TYR A 104 18.98 3.05 3.72
N PRO A 105 17.94 3.55 4.37
CA PRO A 105 17.68 3.25 5.76
C PRO A 105 17.16 1.83 5.93
N THR A 106 17.43 1.27 7.10
CA THR A 106 16.90 -0.02 7.54
C THR A 106 15.93 0.20 8.71
N VAL A 107 14.80 -0.50 8.67
CA VAL A 107 13.72 -0.42 9.67
C VAL A 107 13.41 -1.83 10.15
N PRO A 108 13.13 -2.06 11.44
CA PRO A 108 12.71 -3.37 11.93
C PRO A 108 11.41 -3.83 11.28
N SER A 109 11.36 -5.03 10.73
CA SER A 109 10.12 -5.63 10.21
C SER A 109 9.12 -5.87 11.33
N ILE A 110 7.84 -5.66 11.00
CA ILE A 110 6.70 -5.90 11.89
C ILE A 110 5.77 -7.01 11.38
N THR A 111 6.24 -7.83 10.43
CA THR A 111 5.47 -8.98 9.89
C THR A 111 5.09 -9.98 10.98
N ALA A 112 5.91 -10.14 12.01
CA ALA A 112 5.58 -10.95 13.18
C ALA A 112 4.42 -10.38 14.03
N LEU A 113 4.19 -9.07 13.96
CA LEU A 113 3.06 -8.43 14.62
C LEU A 113 1.81 -8.44 13.74
N TRP A 114 1.92 -8.04 12.47
CA TRP A 114 0.80 -8.02 11.52
C TRP A 114 1.19 -8.72 10.22
N ALA A 115 0.49 -9.78 9.88
CA ALA A 115 0.78 -10.55 8.65
C ALA A 115 0.67 -9.68 7.37
N ASN A 116 -0.27 -8.74 7.32
CA ASN A 116 -0.43 -7.82 6.19
C ASN A 116 0.72 -6.83 6.04
N ALA A 117 1.55 -6.63 7.06
CA ALA A 117 2.77 -5.84 6.95
C ALA A 117 3.72 -6.38 5.88
N ASN A 118 3.70 -7.69 5.61
CA ASN A 118 4.47 -8.32 4.53
C ASN A 118 4.29 -7.62 3.17
N TRP A 119 3.06 -7.22 2.83
CA TRP A 119 2.76 -6.51 1.60
C TRP A 119 3.22 -5.05 1.63
N TYR A 120 2.88 -4.35 2.69
CA TYR A 120 3.25 -2.94 2.86
C TYR A 120 4.76 -2.71 2.94
N GLU A 121 5.49 -3.57 3.64
CA GLU A 121 6.95 -3.49 3.75
C GLU A 121 7.62 -3.72 2.38
N LYS A 122 7.12 -4.68 1.59
CA LYS A 122 7.56 -4.90 0.20
C LYS A 122 7.28 -3.69 -0.69
N GLU A 123 6.10 -3.07 -0.57
CA GLU A 123 5.75 -1.87 -1.33
C GLU A 123 6.66 -0.70 -0.96
N VAL A 124 6.89 -0.45 0.32
CA VAL A 124 7.79 0.61 0.79
C VAL A 124 9.23 0.36 0.32
N PHE A 125 9.70 -0.89 0.37
CA PHE A 125 10.99 -1.26 -0.20
C PHE A 125 11.03 -0.99 -1.70
N ASP A 126 10.04 -1.44 -2.45
CA ASP A 126 9.98 -1.29 -3.90
C ASP A 126 9.95 0.17 -4.34
N MET A 127 9.13 0.98 -3.67
CA MET A 127 8.90 2.39 -4.04
C MET A 127 9.96 3.35 -3.51
N PHE A 128 10.55 3.09 -2.34
CA PHE A 128 11.47 4.02 -1.66
C PHE A 128 12.88 3.44 -1.42
N GLY A 129 13.06 2.13 -1.50
CA GLY A 129 14.33 1.47 -1.20
C GLY A 129 14.67 1.43 0.30
N ILE A 130 13.66 1.47 1.16
CA ILE A 130 13.80 1.29 2.60
C ILE A 130 13.86 -0.21 2.89
N LEU A 131 14.93 -0.65 3.55
CA LEU A 131 15.12 -2.06 3.89
C LEU A 131 14.37 -2.40 5.19
N PHE A 132 13.86 -3.63 5.26
CA PHE A 132 13.21 -4.14 6.46
C PHE A 132 14.00 -5.32 7.04
N ASP A 133 14.62 -5.07 8.20
CA ASP A 133 15.41 -6.09 8.90
C ASP A 133 14.53 -7.24 9.41
N CYS A 134 15.02 -8.47 9.22
CA CYS A 134 14.30 -9.70 9.56
C CYS A 134 12.99 -9.91 8.77
N HIS A 135 12.80 -9.27 7.62
CA HIS A 135 11.72 -9.62 6.72
C HIS A 135 12.08 -10.92 5.97
N HIS A 136 11.18 -11.92 6.01
CA HIS A 136 11.47 -13.26 5.51
C HIS A 136 11.65 -13.35 3.98
N ASN A 137 11.02 -12.44 3.22
CA ASN A 137 11.09 -12.42 1.74
C ASN A 137 10.88 -11.00 1.22
N LEU A 138 11.90 -10.12 1.42
CA LEU A 138 11.84 -8.75 0.93
C LEU A 138 12.19 -8.70 -0.57
N ARG A 139 11.20 -8.40 -1.40
CA ARG A 139 11.34 -8.31 -2.87
C ARG A 139 10.43 -7.22 -3.44
N ARG A 140 10.67 -6.84 -4.69
CA ARG A 140 9.73 -5.97 -5.42
C ARG A 140 8.40 -6.68 -5.63
N ILE A 141 7.31 -5.93 -5.62
CA ILE A 141 5.95 -6.44 -5.86
C ILE A 141 5.17 -5.64 -6.91
N LEU A 142 5.49 -4.37 -7.10
CA LEU A 142 4.80 -3.48 -8.05
C LEU A 142 5.62 -3.24 -9.31
N MET A 143 6.94 -3.12 -9.17
CA MET A 143 7.85 -2.92 -10.30
C MET A 143 8.42 -4.26 -10.79
N PRO A 144 8.76 -4.37 -12.09
CA PRO A 144 9.52 -5.52 -12.58
C PRO A 144 10.81 -5.73 -11.79
N LEU A 145 11.26 -6.97 -11.66
CA LEU A 145 12.49 -7.29 -10.91
C LEU A 145 13.73 -6.64 -11.52
N SER A 146 13.73 -6.43 -12.85
CA SER A 146 14.78 -5.75 -13.61
C SER A 146 14.79 -4.22 -13.47
N TRP A 147 13.76 -3.63 -12.80
CA TRP A 147 13.67 -2.17 -12.71
C TRP A 147 14.77 -1.57 -11.83
N ASN A 148 15.45 -0.55 -12.34
CA ASN A 148 16.47 0.18 -11.61
C ASN A 148 15.88 1.38 -10.84
N GLY A 149 16.28 1.50 -9.57
CA GLY A 149 15.87 2.60 -8.69
C GLY A 149 14.51 2.38 -8.03
N HIS A 150 13.98 3.44 -7.43
CA HIS A 150 12.78 3.42 -6.61
C HIS A 150 11.85 4.59 -7.04
N PRO A 151 10.67 4.30 -7.61
CA PRO A 151 9.87 5.31 -8.31
C PRO A 151 9.40 6.48 -7.47
N LEU A 152 9.15 6.30 -6.17
CA LEU A 152 8.66 7.38 -5.31
C LEU A 152 9.77 8.23 -4.67
N ARG A 153 11.03 7.91 -4.92
CA ARG A 153 12.13 8.81 -4.56
C ARG A 153 12.08 10.10 -5.39
N LYS A 154 12.43 11.23 -4.78
CA LYS A 154 12.34 12.54 -5.43
C LYS A 154 13.31 12.72 -6.60
N GLU A 155 14.44 12.01 -6.60
CA GLU A 155 15.36 11.98 -7.75
C GLU A 155 14.84 11.18 -8.94
N HIS A 156 13.85 10.28 -8.74
CA HIS A 156 13.30 9.50 -9.85
C HIS A 156 12.49 10.40 -10.79
N PRO A 157 12.72 10.29 -12.12
CA PRO A 157 11.99 11.08 -13.10
C PRO A 157 10.48 10.83 -13.05
N ALA A 158 9.70 11.92 -13.15
CA ALA A 158 8.24 11.85 -13.18
C ALA A 158 7.64 11.89 -14.59
N ARG A 159 8.48 12.05 -15.62
CA ARG A 159 8.08 12.09 -17.03
C ARG A 159 8.87 11.11 -17.85
N ALA A 160 8.22 10.47 -18.81
CA ALA A 160 8.88 9.54 -19.74
C ALA A 160 10.03 10.22 -20.53
N THR A 161 9.93 11.51 -20.80
CA THR A 161 10.97 12.30 -21.47
C THR A 161 12.23 12.51 -20.63
N GLU A 162 12.15 12.33 -19.33
CA GLU A 162 13.26 12.44 -18.39
C GLU A 162 13.92 11.06 -18.14
N MET A 163 13.29 10.00 -18.61
CA MET A 163 13.78 8.62 -18.52
C MET A 163 14.60 8.26 -19.76
N GLY A 164 15.47 7.25 -19.62
CA GLY A 164 16.14 6.66 -20.75
C GLY A 164 15.15 6.09 -21.79
N PRO A 165 15.61 5.80 -23.02
CA PRO A 165 14.73 5.25 -24.04
C PRO A 165 14.14 3.92 -23.59
N PHE A 166 12.80 3.81 -23.69
CA PHE A 166 12.09 2.57 -23.47
C PHE A 166 12.34 1.61 -24.65
N ARG A 167 12.74 0.38 -24.36
CA ARG A 167 12.96 -0.66 -25.35
C ARG A 167 12.10 -1.88 -25.02
N LEU A 168 10.96 -1.96 -25.67
CA LEU A 168 10.02 -3.07 -25.48
C LEU A 168 10.67 -4.45 -25.70
N PHE A 169 11.63 -4.53 -26.64
CA PHE A 169 12.31 -5.77 -26.95
C PHE A 169 13.18 -6.25 -25.76
N ASP A 170 13.88 -5.33 -25.09
CA ASP A 170 14.74 -5.67 -23.95
C ASP A 170 13.86 -6.15 -22.76
N GLU A 171 12.70 -5.52 -22.54
CA GLU A 171 11.74 -5.97 -21.50
C GLU A 171 11.16 -7.35 -21.80
N MET A 172 10.85 -7.64 -23.07
CA MET A 172 10.36 -8.98 -23.45
C MET A 172 11.42 -10.05 -23.22
N GLN A 173 12.68 -9.77 -23.56
CA GLN A 173 13.80 -10.69 -23.28
C GLN A 173 14.00 -10.89 -21.78
N ASP A 174 13.97 -9.82 -20.99
CA ASP A 174 14.11 -9.90 -19.53
C ASP A 174 12.97 -10.72 -18.90
N ALA A 175 11.74 -10.52 -19.38
CA ALA A 175 10.58 -11.29 -18.91
C ALA A 175 10.69 -12.77 -19.29
N GLU A 176 11.17 -13.07 -20.50
CA GLU A 176 11.41 -14.45 -20.97
C GLU A 176 12.51 -15.12 -20.16
N GLN A 177 13.63 -14.43 -19.94
CA GLN A 177 14.73 -14.95 -19.11
C GLN A 177 14.29 -15.16 -17.67
N ALA A 178 13.53 -14.24 -17.09
CA ALA A 178 12.99 -14.38 -15.76
C ALA A 178 12.02 -15.58 -15.64
N ALA A 179 11.22 -15.84 -16.69
CA ALA A 179 10.34 -17.01 -16.73
C ALA A 179 11.12 -18.33 -16.82
N LEU A 180 12.20 -18.36 -17.62
CA LEU A 180 13.07 -19.53 -17.78
C LEU A 180 13.91 -19.80 -16.52
N GLN A 181 14.18 -18.77 -15.72
CA GLN A 181 14.95 -18.86 -14.47
C GLN A 181 14.07 -18.88 -13.23
N PHE A 182 12.80 -19.22 -13.36
CA PHE A 182 11.87 -19.27 -12.25
C PHE A 182 12.39 -20.13 -11.09
N LYS A 183 12.49 -19.53 -9.92
CA LYS A 183 12.87 -20.19 -8.68
C LYS A 183 11.74 -20.01 -7.66
N PRO A 184 11.08 -21.08 -7.24
CA PRO A 184 10.01 -21.00 -6.25
C PRO A 184 10.42 -20.29 -4.95
N GLU A 185 11.67 -20.48 -4.56
CA GLU A 185 12.24 -19.93 -3.32
C GLU A 185 12.26 -18.40 -3.34
N ASP A 186 12.46 -17.77 -4.51
CA ASP A 186 12.42 -16.31 -4.66
C ASP A 186 11.01 -15.75 -4.38
N TRP A 187 9.99 -16.60 -4.49
CA TRP A 187 8.58 -16.30 -4.23
C TRP A 187 8.12 -16.74 -2.83
N GLY A 188 9.01 -17.37 -2.05
CA GLY A 188 8.72 -17.89 -0.73
C GLY A 188 8.02 -19.25 -0.73
N MET A 189 8.12 -20.00 -1.85
CA MET A 189 7.56 -21.34 -2.03
C MET A 189 8.66 -22.39 -1.90
N GLU A 190 8.30 -23.59 -1.53
CA GLU A 190 9.20 -24.76 -1.47
C GLU A 190 9.16 -25.53 -2.79
N ARG A 191 10.27 -26.12 -3.20
CA ARG A 191 10.38 -26.88 -4.45
C ARG A 191 9.93 -28.33 -4.29
N GLN A 192 10.17 -28.90 -3.13
CA GLN A 192 9.95 -30.30 -2.83
C GLN A 192 9.30 -30.49 -1.47
N SER A 193 8.43 -31.48 -1.36
CA SER A 193 8.02 -32.06 -0.09
C SER A 193 8.92 -33.26 0.26
N GLU A 194 8.69 -33.92 1.43
CA GLU A 194 9.40 -35.12 1.80
C GLU A 194 9.17 -36.29 0.81
N ASP A 195 8.02 -36.31 0.14
CA ASP A 195 7.56 -37.44 -0.69
C ASP A 195 7.50 -37.14 -2.20
N SER A 196 7.45 -35.87 -2.64
CA SER A 196 7.24 -35.51 -4.05
C SER A 196 7.78 -34.13 -4.43
N ASP A 197 8.03 -33.95 -5.73
CA ASP A 197 8.30 -32.63 -6.33
C ASP A 197 6.98 -31.91 -6.57
N PHE A 198 6.86 -30.65 -6.12
CA PHE A 198 5.69 -29.82 -6.39
C PHE A 198 5.64 -29.37 -7.85
N MET A 199 4.45 -29.32 -8.40
CA MET A 199 4.21 -28.69 -9.70
C MET A 199 3.85 -27.21 -9.50
N PHE A 200 4.39 -26.35 -10.37
CA PHE A 200 4.08 -24.92 -10.38
C PHE A 200 3.25 -24.55 -11.60
N LEU A 201 2.10 -23.94 -11.37
CA LEU A 201 1.18 -23.50 -12.42
C LEU A 201 0.97 -21.98 -12.33
N ASN A 202 1.10 -21.30 -13.47
CA ASN A 202 0.77 -19.88 -13.58
C ASN A 202 -0.64 -19.69 -14.15
N ILE A 203 -1.50 -19.00 -13.41
CA ILE A 203 -2.79 -18.51 -13.90
C ILE A 203 -2.67 -17.00 -14.16
N GLY A 204 -2.78 -16.60 -15.43
CA GLY A 204 -2.60 -15.21 -15.85
C GLY A 204 -1.13 -14.83 -16.09
N PRO A 205 -0.85 -13.55 -16.45
CA PRO A 205 -1.82 -12.46 -16.58
C PRO A 205 -2.75 -12.57 -17.80
N GLN A 206 -2.37 -13.28 -18.84
CA GLN A 206 -3.19 -13.50 -20.05
C GLN A 206 -4.17 -14.66 -19.82
N HIS A 207 -5.12 -14.44 -18.94
CA HIS A 207 -6.13 -15.45 -18.59
C HIS A 207 -7.49 -14.75 -18.35
N PRO A 208 -8.61 -15.31 -18.82
CA PRO A 208 -9.95 -14.68 -18.66
C PRO A 208 -10.30 -14.40 -17.19
N GLY A 209 -9.98 -15.30 -16.28
CA GLY A 209 -10.27 -15.17 -14.85
C GLY A 209 -9.43 -14.12 -14.12
N THR A 210 -8.32 -13.65 -14.71
CA THR A 210 -7.44 -12.63 -14.10
C THR A 210 -7.57 -11.26 -14.77
N HIS A 211 -8.42 -11.14 -15.80
CA HIS A 211 -8.69 -9.92 -16.55
C HIS A 211 -7.43 -9.23 -17.13
N GLY A 212 -6.33 -9.97 -17.31
CA GLY A 212 -5.06 -9.47 -17.84
C GLY A 212 -4.19 -8.68 -16.87
N VAL A 213 -4.57 -8.55 -15.60
CA VAL A 213 -3.92 -7.66 -14.62
C VAL A 213 -3.40 -8.37 -13.36
N LEU A 214 -3.54 -9.69 -13.28
CA LEU A 214 -3.13 -10.50 -12.15
C LEU A 214 -2.51 -11.80 -12.62
N ARG A 215 -1.40 -12.21 -12.00
CA ARG A 215 -0.83 -13.54 -12.10
C ARG A 215 -0.92 -14.24 -10.75
N LEU A 216 -1.36 -15.49 -10.77
CA LEU A 216 -1.35 -16.36 -9.60
C LEU A 216 -0.36 -17.49 -9.86
N ILE A 217 0.62 -17.62 -8.99
CA ILE A 217 1.57 -18.73 -9.01
C ILE A 217 1.06 -19.77 -8.02
N LEU A 218 0.60 -20.90 -8.52
CA LEU A 218 0.09 -22.00 -7.71
C LEU A 218 1.20 -23.03 -7.51
N GLN A 219 1.29 -23.53 -6.29
CA GLN A 219 2.07 -24.71 -5.94
C GLN A 219 1.11 -25.88 -5.74
N LEU A 220 1.31 -26.94 -6.48
CA LEU A 220 0.40 -28.06 -6.52
C LEU A 220 1.10 -29.35 -6.06
N ASP A 221 0.39 -30.15 -5.27
CA ASP A 221 0.71 -31.55 -5.00
C ASP A 221 -0.37 -32.43 -5.67
N GLY A 222 -0.03 -32.96 -6.87
CA GLY A 222 -1.03 -33.56 -7.73
C GLY A 222 -2.06 -32.52 -8.22
N GLU A 223 -3.33 -32.68 -7.81
CA GLU A 223 -4.43 -31.75 -8.13
C GLU A 223 -4.74 -30.79 -6.97
N ASP A 224 -4.13 -30.98 -5.80
CA ASP A 224 -4.38 -30.15 -4.63
C ASP A 224 -3.50 -28.89 -4.64
N ILE A 225 -4.10 -27.74 -4.34
CA ILE A 225 -3.38 -26.49 -4.18
C ILE A 225 -2.81 -26.44 -2.76
N VAL A 226 -1.47 -26.49 -2.66
CA VAL A 226 -0.75 -26.45 -1.37
C VAL A 226 -0.44 -25.01 -0.97
N ASP A 227 -0.04 -24.17 -1.94
CA ASP A 227 0.27 -22.76 -1.71
C ASP A 227 -0.06 -21.92 -2.93
N LEU A 228 -0.24 -20.62 -2.72
CA LEU A 228 -0.56 -19.65 -3.75
C LEU A 228 0.11 -18.32 -3.47
N VAL A 229 0.86 -17.81 -4.44
CA VAL A 229 1.44 -16.47 -4.37
C VAL A 229 0.87 -15.60 -5.48
N PRO A 230 0.15 -14.52 -5.14
CA PRO A 230 -0.27 -13.53 -6.12
C PRO A 230 0.92 -12.67 -6.55
N ASP A 231 1.08 -12.53 -7.86
CA ASP A 231 2.03 -11.63 -8.50
C ASP A 231 1.26 -10.44 -9.05
N ILE A 232 1.49 -9.28 -8.45
CA ILE A 232 0.76 -8.04 -8.73
C ILE A 232 1.69 -7.06 -9.47
N GLY A 233 1.19 -5.85 -9.73
CA GLY A 233 1.96 -4.80 -10.41
C GLY A 233 1.58 -4.60 -11.88
N PHE A 234 0.90 -5.54 -12.51
CA PHE A 234 0.48 -5.42 -13.93
C PHE A 234 -0.47 -4.23 -14.18
N HIS A 235 -1.11 -3.73 -13.14
CA HIS A 235 -1.96 -2.53 -13.19
C HIS A 235 -1.32 -1.32 -12.48
N HIS A 236 -0.08 -1.44 -12.03
CA HIS A 236 0.64 -0.33 -11.40
C HIS A 236 0.99 0.74 -12.45
N ARG A 237 0.60 1.97 -12.20
CA ARG A 237 0.76 3.10 -13.13
C ARG A 237 1.61 4.23 -12.56
N GLY A 238 2.17 4.09 -11.37
CA GLY A 238 2.92 5.16 -10.70
C GLY A 238 2.04 6.39 -10.41
N ALA A 239 0.81 6.17 -9.94
CA ALA A 239 -0.17 7.24 -9.73
C ALA A 239 0.35 8.34 -8.81
N GLU A 240 1.04 7.99 -7.73
CA GLU A 240 1.63 8.93 -6.78
C GLU A 240 2.73 9.78 -7.42
N LYS A 241 3.59 9.18 -8.24
CA LYS A 241 4.63 9.89 -8.98
C LYS A 241 4.03 10.84 -10.02
N MET A 242 2.99 10.42 -10.73
CA MET A 242 2.26 11.29 -11.66
C MET A 242 1.61 12.47 -10.94
N ALA A 243 1.06 12.26 -9.74
CA ALA A 243 0.43 13.31 -8.93
C ALA A 243 1.39 14.45 -8.58
N GLU A 244 2.69 14.16 -8.41
CA GLU A 244 3.70 15.19 -8.10
C GLU A 244 3.82 16.27 -9.19
N ARG A 245 3.41 15.99 -10.42
CA ARG A 245 3.47 16.87 -11.58
C ARG A 245 2.13 17.43 -12.02
N GLN A 246 1.07 17.10 -11.28
CA GLN A 246 -0.30 17.52 -11.59
C GLN A 246 -0.79 18.60 -10.62
N SER A 247 -1.74 19.39 -11.06
CA SER A 247 -2.57 20.20 -10.16
C SER A 247 -3.68 19.34 -9.57
N TRP A 248 -4.32 19.80 -8.49
CA TRP A 248 -5.47 19.13 -7.89
C TRP A 248 -6.59 18.81 -8.91
N HIS A 249 -6.82 19.70 -9.88
CA HIS A 249 -7.84 19.52 -10.92
C HIS A 249 -7.39 18.53 -12.01
N THR A 250 -6.15 18.65 -12.47
CA THR A 250 -5.64 17.82 -13.58
C THR A 250 -5.37 16.39 -13.15
N TYR A 251 -5.33 16.12 -11.84
CA TYR A 251 -5.19 14.78 -11.31
C TYR A 251 -6.50 13.98 -11.23
N ILE A 252 -7.66 14.65 -11.23
CA ILE A 252 -8.99 13.99 -11.16
C ILE A 252 -9.16 12.87 -12.19
N PRO A 253 -8.79 13.04 -13.49
CA PRO A 253 -8.90 11.97 -14.47
C PRO A 253 -8.07 10.73 -14.17
N TYR A 254 -7.06 10.81 -13.31
CA TYR A 254 -6.27 9.64 -12.91
C TYR A 254 -6.94 8.84 -11.80
N THR A 255 -7.71 9.49 -10.92
CA THR A 255 -8.39 8.81 -9.82
C THR A 255 -9.62 8.02 -10.31
N ASP A 256 -10.33 8.46 -11.34
CA ASP A 256 -11.46 7.70 -11.91
C ASP A 256 -11.02 6.43 -12.65
N ARG A 257 -9.76 6.34 -13.07
CA ARG A 257 -9.18 5.20 -13.77
C ARG A 257 -8.52 4.16 -12.85
N ILE A 258 -8.56 4.38 -11.53
CA ILE A 258 -8.13 3.36 -10.56
C ILE A 258 -9.08 2.15 -10.65
N ASP A 259 -10.38 2.43 -10.68
CA ASP A 259 -11.45 1.49 -10.99
C ASP A 259 -12.49 2.22 -11.84
N TYR A 260 -12.52 1.92 -13.14
CA TYR A 260 -13.40 2.62 -14.09
C TYR A 260 -14.90 2.36 -13.86
N LEU A 261 -15.27 1.28 -13.18
CA LEU A 261 -16.66 1.02 -12.77
C LEU A 261 -17.07 1.81 -11.52
N GLY A 262 -16.10 2.18 -10.68
CA GLY A 262 -16.28 3.01 -9.51
C GLY A 262 -15.75 4.45 -9.66
N GLY A 263 -15.54 4.95 -10.88
CA GLY A 263 -14.79 6.17 -11.16
C GLY A 263 -15.25 7.39 -10.37
N VAL A 264 -16.56 7.65 -10.31
CA VAL A 264 -17.08 8.79 -9.52
C VAL A 264 -16.86 8.61 -8.03
N ASN A 265 -16.92 7.38 -7.50
CA ASN A 265 -16.66 7.10 -6.08
C ASN A 265 -15.20 7.35 -5.74
N ASN A 266 -14.27 6.95 -6.63
CA ASN A 266 -12.83 7.20 -6.48
C ASN A 266 -12.53 8.71 -6.51
N ASN A 267 -13.12 9.43 -7.46
CA ASN A 267 -12.99 10.89 -7.53
C ASN A 267 -13.53 11.57 -6.27
N LEU A 268 -14.66 11.09 -5.74
CA LEU A 268 -15.25 11.66 -4.53
C LEU A 268 -14.31 11.49 -3.33
N ALA A 269 -13.69 10.34 -3.14
CA ALA A 269 -12.74 10.11 -2.06
C ALA A 269 -11.55 11.08 -2.14
N TYR A 270 -10.98 11.26 -3.32
CA TYR A 270 -9.91 12.21 -3.57
C TYR A 270 -10.35 13.65 -3.29
N LEU A 271 -11.51 14.08 -3.82
CA LEU A 271 -12.02 15.43 -3.66
C LEU A 271 -12.34 15.76 -2.21
N LEU A 272 -12.92 14.84 -1.44
CA LEU A 272 -13.19 15.04 -0.02
C LEU A 272 -11.90 15.29 0.77
N ALA A 273 -10.82 14.57 0.45
CA ALA A 273 -9.52 14.78 1.07
C ALA A 273 -8.93 16.17 0.74
N VAL A 274 -8.98 16.57 -0.54
CA VAL A 274 -8.51 17.89 -1.00
C VAL A 274 -9.32 19.01 -0.38
N GLU A 275 -10.65 18.90 -0.37
CA GLU A 275 -11.56 19.91 0.19
C GLU A 275 -11.32 20.07 1.70
N LYS A 276 -11.16 18.97 2.43
CA LYS A 276 -10.83 19.03 3.87
C LYS A 276 -9.48 19.70 4.11
N LEU A 277 -8.47 19.36 3.31
CA LEU A 277 -7.13 19.94 3.41
C LEU A 277 -7.13 21.44 3.13
N ALA A 278 -7.84 21.85 2.08
CA ALA A 278 -7.92 23.24 1.64
C ALA A 278 -8.96 24.09 2.40
N GLY A 279 -9.84 23.46 3.18
CA GLY A 279 -10.93 24.15 3.90
C GLY A 279 -12.05 24.62 2.97
N ILE A 280 -12.26 23.95 1.83
CA ILE A 280 -13.28 24.32 0.83
C ILE A 280 -14.67 23.89 1.34
N GLN A 281 -15.60 24.84 1.31
CA GLN A 281 -17.01 24.57 1.63
C GLN A 281 -17.78 24.26 0.34
N VAL A 282 -18.32 23.07 0.25
CA VAL A 282 -19.09 22.61 -0.91
C VAL A 282 -20.57 22.97 -0.71
N PRO A 283 -21.23 23.61 -1.71
CA PRO A 283 -22.65 23.89 -1.67
C PRO A 283 -23.51 22.61 -1.51
N ASP A 284 -24.61 22.67 -0.76
CA ASP A 284 -25.45 21.51 -0.47
C ASP A 284 -26.03 20.85 -1.72
N ARG A 285 -26.38 21.64 -2.74
CA ARG A 285 -26.81 21.10 -4.04
C ARG A 285 -25.73 20.23 -4.67
N ALA A 286 -24.47 20.65 -4.61
CA ALA A 286 -23.35 19.86 -5.15
C ALA A 286 -23.15 18.54 -4.38
N LYS A 287 -23.30 18.56 -3.04
CA LYS A 287 -23.24 17.35 -2.22
C LYS A 287 -24.31 16.34 -2.63
N VAL A 288 -25.56 16.79 -2.80
CA VAL A 288 -26.67 15.92 -3.24
C VAL A 288 -26.42 15.33 -4.62
N ILE A 289 -25.95 16.15 -5.59
CA ILE A 289 -25.62 15.67 -6.93
C ILE A 289 -24.50 14.62 -6.88
N ARG A 290 -23.47 14.84 -6.09
CA ARG A 290 -22.38 13.87 -5.92
C ARG A 290 -22.87 12.53 -5.40
N ILE A 291 -23.71 12.53 -4.35
CA ILE A 291 -24.31 11.30 -3.82
C ILE A 291 -25.11 10.58 -4.90
N MET A 292 -25.98 11.30 -5.61
CA MET A 292 -26.77 10.73 -6.69
C MET A 292 -25.91 10.09 -7.79
N MET A 293 -24.85 10.78 -8.22
CA MET A 293 -23.93 10.26 -9.23
C MET A 293 -23.15 9.04 -8.73
N CYS A 294 -22.71 9.02 -7.47
CA CYS A 294 -22.06 7.87 -6.87
C CYS A 294 -22.96 6.63 -6.86
N GLU A 295 -24.27 6.82 -6.55
CA GLU A 295 -25.21 5.70 -6.55
C GLU A 295 -25.54 5.21 -7.95
N PHE A 296 -25.62 6.07 -8.96
CA PHE A 296 -25.74 5.63 -10.35
C PHE A 296 -24.54 4.81 -10.82
N PHE A 297 -23.31 5.22 -10.47
CA PHE A 297 -22.11 4.44 -10.78
C PHE A 297 -22.09 3.12 -10.02
N ARG A 298 -22.54 3.10 -8.77
CA ARG A 298 -22.67 1.87 -7.99
C ARG A 298 -23.65 0.89 -8.64
N ILE A 299 -24.81 1.37 -9.09
CA ILE A 299 -25.78 0.54 -9.82
C ILE A 299 -25.16 0.00 -11.11
N ALA A 300 -24.48 0.83 -11.89
CA ALA A 300 -23.82 0.40 -13.11
C ALA A 300 -22.75 -0.67 -12.84
N SER A 301 -21.93 -0.49 -11.79
CA SER A 301 -20.93 -1.46 -11.36
C SER A 301 -21.56 -2.81 -10.98
N HIS A 302 -22.67 -2.80 -10.24
CA HIS A 302 -23.39 -4.02 -9.89
C HIS A 302 -23.98 -4.73 -11.11
N LEU A 303 -24.50 -3.99 -12.09
CA LEU A 303 -25.02 -4.58 -13.32
C LEU A 303 -23.92 -5.23 -14.16
N VAL A 304 -22.76 -4.58 -14.28
CA VAL A 304 -21.59 -5.17 -14.97
C VAL A 304 -21.11 -6.41 -14.24
N TRP A 305 -20.98 -6.35 -12.91
CA TRP A 305 -20.60 -7.52 -12.11
C TRP A 305 -21.60 -8.67 -12.32
N TYR A 306 -22.89 -8.39 -12.24
CA TYR A 306 -23.92 -9.41 -12.43
C TYR A 306 -23.79 -10.09 -13.81
N GLY A 307 -23.61 -9.29 -14.88
CA GLY A 307 -23.46 -9.81 -16.23
C GLY A 307 -22.21 -10.69 -16.38
N THR A 308 -21.05 -10.22 -15.92
CA THR A 308 -19.78 -10.96 -16.05
C THR A 308 -19.76 -12.21 -15.16
N PHE A 309 -20.19 -12.11 -13.92
CA PHE A 309 -20.25 -13.26 -13.01
C PHE A 309 -21.21 -14.34 -13.50
N SER A 310 -22.36 -13.93 -14.08
CA SER A 310 -23.31 -14.88 -14.63
C SER A 310 -22.70 -15.70 -15.80
N GLN A 311 -21.84 -15.06 -16.62
CA GLN A 311 -21.11 -15.79 -17.67
C GLN A 311 -20.09 -16.76 -17.07
N ASP A 312 -19.37 -16.37 -16.02
CA ASP A 312 -18.37 -17.23 -15.36
C ASP A 312 -19.00 -18.51 -14.75
N VAL A 313 -20.25 -18.42 -14.27
CA VAL A 313 -21.01 -19.57 -13.79
C VAL A 313 -21.82 -20.31 -14.87
N GLY A 314 -21.57 -19.98 -16.15
CA GLY A 314 -22.10 -20.74 -17.29
C GLY A 314 -23.38 -20.20 -17.93
N GLN A 315 -23.85 -19.00 -17.57
CA GLN A 315 -24.99 -18.37 -18.23
C GLN A 315 -24.56 -17.72 -19.54
N LEU A 316 -25.22 -18.04 -20.65
CA LEU A 316 -24.86 -17.55 -21.98
C LEU A 316 -25.38 -16.12 -22.26
N SER A 317 -26.46 -15.69 -21.60
CA SER A 317 -27.10 -14.40 -21.82
C SER A 317 -27.67 -13.88 -20.51
N PRO A 318 -26.89 -13.18 -19.70
CA PRO A 318 -27.36 -12.58 -18.45
C PRO A 318 -28.26 -11.37 -18.67
#